data_45612ec459d094c29f6e9d0c5e1f86b5
#
_entry.id   45612ec459d094c29f6e9d0c5e1f86b5
#
_cell.length_a   1.000
_cell.length_b   1.000
_cell.length_c   1.000
_cell.angle_alpha   90.00
_cell.angle_beta   90.00
_cell.angle_gamma   90.00
#
_symmetry.space_group_name_H-M   'P 1'
#
loop_
_entity.id
_entity.type
_entity.pdbx_description
1 polymer ?
#
loop_
_entity_poly.entity_id
_entity_poly.type
_entity_poly.pdbx_seq_one_letter_code
_entity_poly.pdbx_strand_id
1 'polypeptide(L)'
;MRKVFVDTSAFVALRNRSEREHAAARRVFRELLSERVSLLTSNFVLSETYTALLVRVGRDEAIRWGRAFRAGEAVELVRVDEEVEEEAWSILESHADKAWSYVDATSFALMRREKVGEAFTFDRDFLQRGLLVIPSPP
;
A
#
# COMPACT_ATOMS: atom_id res chain seq x y z
N MET A 1 -10.87 5.70 15.59
CA MET A 1 -9.78 6.37 14.85
C MET A 1 -9.73 5.85 13.43
N ARG A 2 -9.65 6.73 12.46
CA ARG A 2 -9.54 6.33 11.05
C ARG A 2 -8.15 5.79 10.75
N LYS A 3 -8.10 4.61 10.14
CA LYS A 3 -6.85 3.97 9.72
C LYS A 3 -6.91 3.70 8.23
N VAL A 4 -5.81 3.94 7.54
CA VAL A 4 -5.71 3.71 6.09
C VAL A 4 -4.41 2.95 5.81
N PHE A 5 -4.53 1.87 5.05
CA PHE A 5 -3.39 1.09 4.58
C PHE A 5 -2.84 1.72 3.30
N VAL A 6 -1.53 1.89 3.21
CA VAL A 6 -0.88 2.48 2.03
C VAL A 6 -0.26 1.37 1.20
N ASP A 7 -0.72 1.25 -0.04
CA ASP A 7 -0.26 0.25 -0.99
C ASP A 7 0.90 0.76 -1.85
N THR A 8 1.59 -0.17 -2.48
CA THR A 8 2.72 0.10 -3.40
C THR A 8 2.36 1.14 -4.46
N SER A 9 1.20 0.99 -5.11
CA SER A 9 0.81 1.91 -6.18
C SER A 9 0.71 3.36 -5.71
N ALA A 10 0.29 3.58 -4.48
CA ALA A 10 0.22 4.91 -3.89
C ALA A 10 1.62 5.48 -3.65
N PHE A 11 2.52 4.70 -3.06
CA PHE A 11 3.91 5.14 -2.84
C PHE A 11 4.61 5.47 -4.15
N VAL A 12 4.45 4.62 -5.16
CA VAL A 12 5.07 4.83 -6.48
C VAL A 12 4.52 6.10 -7.12
N ALA A 13 3.20 6.29 -7.08
CA ALA A 13 2.58 7.50 -7.62
C ALA A 13 3.06 8.77 -6.91
N LEU A 14 3.28 8.71 -5.60
CA LEU A 14 3.81 9.83 -4.83
C LEU A 14 5.22 10.23 -5.27
N ARG A 15 6.04 9.26 -5.65
CA ARG A 15 7.46 9.48 -5.92
C ARG A 15 7.81 9.55 -7.40
N ASN A 16 7.00 8.99 -8.27
CA ASN A 16 7.25 9.00 -9.71
C ASN A 16 6.41 10.08 -10.38
N ARG A 17 7.04 11.21 -10.73
CA ARG A 17 6.37 12.34 -11.38
C ARG A 17 5.77 11.99 -12.74
N SER A 18 6.27 10.92 -13.36
CA SER A 18 5.77 10.46 -14.66
C SER A 18 4.49 9.64 -14.54
N GLU A 19 4.11 9.23 -13.34
CA GLU A 19 2.86 8.50 -13.15
C GLU A 19 1.66 9.41 -13.36
N ARG A 20 0.65 8.88 -14.07
CA ARG A 20 -0.60 9.61 -14.33
C ARG A 20 -1.28 10.03 -13.02
N GLU A 21 -1.19 9.20 -11.99
CA GLU A 21 -1.82 9.42 -10.71
C GLU A 21 -1.01 10.28 -9.74
N HIS A 22 0.13 10.82 -10.17
CA HIS A 22 1.03 11.56 -9.27
C HIS A 22 0.34 12.72 -8.54
N ALA A 23 -0.37 13.58 -9.26
CA ALA A 23 -1.05 14.73 -8.65
C ALA A 23 -2.15 14.29 -7.68
N ALA A 24 -2.93 13.29 -8.05
CA ALA A 24 -3.98 12.74 -7.18
C ALA A 24 -3.39 12.12 -5.91
N ALA A 25 -2.29 11.38 -6.04
CA ALA A 25 -1.62 10.77 -4.90
C ALA A 25 -1.12 11.82 -3.91
N ARG A 26 -0.51 12.89 -4.41
CA ARG A 26 -0.03 13.97 -3.55
C ARG A 26 -1.17 14.66 -2.81
N ARG A 27 -2.29 14.92 -3.49
CA ARG A 27 -3.47 15.53 -2.88
C ARG A 27 -4.00 14.65 -1.76
N VAL A 28 -4.20 13.36 -2.03
CA VAL A 28 -4.72 12.42 -1.03
C VAL A 28 -3.80 12.33 0.17
N PHE A 29 -2.50 12.22 -0.05
CA PHE A 29 -1.54 12.10 1.05
C PHE A 29 -1.58 13.33 1.96
N ARG A 30 -1.61 14.53 1.37
CA ARG A 30 -1.75 15.77 2.15
C ARG A 30 -3.03 15.80 2.98
N GLU A 31 -4.14 15.39 2.38
CA GLU A 31 -5.43 15.34 3.07
C GLU A 31 -5.37 14.38 4.25
N LEU A 32 -4.84 13.18 4.03
CA LEU A 32 -4.71 12.18 5.09
C LEU A 32 -3.84 12.68 6.25
N LEU A 33 -2.73 13.34 5.94
CA LEU A 33 -1.85 13.91 6.96
C LEU A 33 -2.55 15.05 7.72
N SER A 34 -3.28 15.92 7.02
CA SER A 34 -3.97 17.04 7.65
C SER A 34 -5.10 16.59 8.57
N GLU A 35 -5.76 15.48 8.24
CA GLU A 35 -6.83 14.89 9.03
C GLU A 35 -6.30 13.99 10.16
N ARG A 36 -4.99 13.86 10.28
CA ARG A 36 -4.32 13.03 11.29
C ARG A 36 -4.78 11.57 11.26
N VAL A 37 -5.01 11.06 10.06
CA VAL A 37 -5.35 9.66 9.83
C VAL A 37 -4.15 8.78 10.18
N SER A 38 -4.39 7.65 10.83
CA SER A 38 -3.34 6.67 11.11
C SER A 38 -3.03 5.89 9.84
N LEU A 39 -1.83 6.06 9.31
CA LEU A 39 -1.38 5.37 8.10
C LEU A 39 -0.50 4.19 8.46
N LEU A 40 -0.71 3.06 7.79
CA LEU A 40 0.13 1.89 7.99
C LEU A 40 0.40 1.19 6.66
N THR A 41 1.46 0.42 6.63
CA THR A 41 1.83 -0.42 5.50
C THR A 41 2.61 -1.63 6.01
N SER A 42 3.07 -2.49 5.10
CA SER A 42 3.80 -3.69 5.49
C SER A 42 5.23 -3.69 4.97
N ASN A 43 6.05 -4.57 5.54
CA ASN A 43 7.40 -4.82 5.04
C ASN A 43 7.39 -5.42 3.62
N PHE A 44 6.33 -6.14 3.24
CA PHE A 44 6.20 -6.66 1.87
C PHE A 44 5.93 -5.53 0.88
N VAL A 45 5.06 -4.58 1.25
CA VAL A 45 4.81 -3.39 0.44
C VAL A 45 6.08 -2.53 0.34
N LEU A 46 6.83 -2.40 1.44
CA LEU A 46 8.12 -1.68 1.42
C LEU A 46 9.05 -2.28 0.38
N SER A 47 9.20 -3.60 0.37
CA SER A 47 10.05 -4.30 -0.59
C SER A 47 9.58 -4.10 -2.02
N GLU A 48 8.29 -4.26 -2.28
CA GLU A 48 7.72 -4.08 -3.62
C GLU A 48 7.88 -2.64 -4.11
N THR A 49 7.67 -1.67 -3.23
CA THR A 49 7.82 -0.25 -3.56
C THR A 49 9.26 0.07 -3.94
N TYR A 50 10.21 -0.40 -3.15
CA TYR A 50 11.63 -0.19 -3.45
C TYR A 50 11.96 -0.74 -4.84
N THR A 51 11.56 -1.96 -5.13
CA THR A 51 11.83 -2.58 -6.43
C THR A 51 11.16 -1.83 -7.57
N ALA A 52 9.91 -1.41 -7.39
CA ALA A 52 9.19 -0.65 -8.41
C ALA A 52 9.88 0.68 -8.72
N LEU A 53 10.31 1.41 -7.69
CA LEU A 53 11.04 2.67 -7.87
C LEU A 53 12.40 2.43 -8.52
N LEU A 54 13.10 1.37 -8.12
CA LEU A 54 14.38 1.00 -8.71
C LEU A 54 14.25 0.80 -10.23
N VAL A 55 13.24 0.06 -10.65
CA VAL A 55 13.03 -0.28 -12.06
C VAL A 55 12.49 0.90 -12.86
N ARG A 56 11.53 1.64 -12.32
CA ARG A 56 10.80 2.68 -13.06
C ARG A 56 11.46 4.04 -13.03
N VAL A 57 12.16 4.37 -11.96
CA VAL A 57 12.77 5.69 -11.77
C VAL A 57 14.29 5.60 -11.70
N GLY A 58 14.81 4.72 -10.85
CA GLY A 58 16.23 4.53 -10.67
C GLY A 58 16.64 4.37 -9.22
N ARG A 59 17.87 3.91 -9.03
CA ARG A 59 18.41 3.58 -7.71
C ARG A 59 18.41 4.77 -6.74
N ASP A 60 18.80 5.94 -7.23
CA ASP A 60 18.94 7.11 -6.35
C ASP A 60 17.60 7.50 -5.71
N GLU A 61 16.52 7.52 -6.50
CA GLU A 61 15.19 7.82 -5.98
C GLU A 61 14.68 6.71 -5.07
N ALA A 62 14.93 5.45 -5.42
CA ALA A 62 14.52 4.32 -4.59
C ALA A 62 15.17 4.38 -3.20
N ILE A 63 16.47 4.67 -3.14
CA ILE A 63 17.20 4.82 -1.87
C ILE A 63 16.69 6.05 -1.09
N ARG A 64 16.45 7.15 -1.79
CA ARG A 64 15.95 8.39 -1.18
C ARG A 64 14.58 8.16 -0.53
N TRP A 65 13.70 7.47 -1.23
CA TRP A 65 12.39 7.10 -0.68
C TRP A 65 12.55 6.20 0.55
N GLY A 66 13.40 5.18 0.48
CA GLY A 66 13.62 4.25 1.58
C GLY A 66 14.15 4.95 2.83
N ARG A 67 15.08 5.89 2.65
CA ARG A 67 15.60 6.69 3.76
C ARG A 67 14.50 7.55 4.40
N ALA A 68 13.71 8.22 3.57
CA ALA A 68 12.61 9.07 4.04
C ALA A 68 11.57 8.25 4.79
N PHE A 69 11.22 7.07 4.26
CA PHE A 69 10.27 6.17 4.90
C PHE A 69 10.78 5.71 6.27
N ARG A 70 12.05 5.26 6.34
CA ARG A 70 12.63 4.73 7.58
C ARG A 70 12.83 5.80 8.65
N ALA A 71 13.09 7.03 8.25
CA ALA A 71 13.28 8.16 9.18
C ALA A 71 11.96 8.81 9.58
N GLY A 72 10.89 8.63 8.79
CA GLY A 72 9.61 9.28 9.01
C GLY A 72 8.72 8.54 10.00
N GLU A 73 7.75 9.26 10.53
CA GLU A 73 6.76 8.71 11.46
C GLU A 73 5.35 8.75 10.88
N ALA A 74 5.20 9.22 9.64
CA ALA A 74 3.89 9.40 9.02
C ALA A 74 3.19 8.07 8.73
N VAL A 75 3.94 7.03 8.39
CA VAL A 75 3.39 5.72 8.04
C VAL A 75 4.05 4.66 8.92
N GLU A 76 3.23 3.97 9.69
CA GLU A 76 3.69 2.88 10.54
C GLU A 76 3.99 1.63 9.70
N LEU A 77 5.13 0.99 9.93
CA LEU A 77 5.45 -0.29 9.34
C LEU A 77 4.96 -1.43 10.24
N VAL A 78 4.03 -2.21 9.74
CA VAL A 78 3.53 -3.41 10.44
C VAL A 78 4.07 -4.63 9.72
N ARG A 79 4.76 -5.49 10.46
CA ARG A 79 5.40 -6.65 9.85
C ARG A 79 4.41 -7.78 9.57
N VAL A 80 4.53 -8.35 8.38
CA VAL A 80 3.81 -9.55 8.00
C VAL A 80 4.50 -10.72 8.70
N ASP A 81 3.78 -11.38 9.62
CA ASP A 81 4.27 -12.53 10.34
C ASP A 81 3.69 -13.84 9.74
N GLU A 82 4.03 -14.97 10.32
CA GLU A 82 3.57 -16.27 9.82
C GLU A 82 2.05 -16.40 9.78
N GLU A 83 1.35 -15.88 10.78
CA GLU A 83 -0.12 -15.95 10.80
C GLU A 83 -0.74 -15.19 9.65
N VAL A 84 -0.20 -14.00 9.35
CA VAL A 84 -0.64 -13.19 8.21
C VAL A 84 -0.37 -13.91 6.91
N GLU A 85 0.80 -14.55 6.77
CA GLU A 85 1.13 -15.31 5.56
C GLU A 85 0.21 -16.53 5.39
N GLU A 86 -0.11 -17.25 6.47
CA GLU A 86 -1.05 -18.35 6.40
C GLU A 86 -2.44 -17.89 5.95
N GLU A 87 -2.91 -16.77 6.48
CA GLU A 87 -4.19 -16.22 6.04
C GLU A 87 -4.11 -15.76 4.58
N ALA A 88 -2.99 -15.19 4.15
CA ALA A 88 -2.80 -14.79 2.75
C ALA A 88 -2.93 -15.99 1.82
N TRP A 89 -2.33 -17.12 2.16
CA TRP A 89 -2.49 -18.35 1.39
C TRP A 89 -3.94 -18.81 1.32
N SER A 90 -4.66 -18.76 2.46
CA SER A 90 -6.08 -19.09 2.48
C SER A 90 -6.90 -18.19 1.57
N ILE A 91 -6.59 -16.89 1.56
CA ILE A 91 -7.25 -15.94 0.66
C ILE A 91 -7.01 -16.30 -0.80
N LEU A 92 -5.76 -16.59 -1.16
CA LEU A 92 -5.43 -16.96 -2.55
C LEU A 92 -6.10 -18.25 -2.97
N GLU A 93 -6.10 -19.27 -2.13
CA GLU A 93 -6.71 -20.58 -2.44
C GLU A 93 -8.23 -20.49 -2.54
N SER A 94 -8.87 -19.61 -1.77
CA SER A 94 -10.33 -19.49 -1.72
C SER A 94 -10.91 -18.64 -2.85
N HIS A 95 -10.08 -18.02 -3.68
CA HIS A 95 -10.52 -17.10 -4.73
C HIS A 95 -9.94 -17.50 -6.08
N ALA A 96 -10.35 -18.67 -6.58
CA ALA A 96 -9.84 -19.24 -7.83
C ALA A 96 -10.07 -18.35 -9.05
N ASP A 97 -11.02 -17.43 -8.98
CA ASP A 97 -11.35 -16.48 -10.05
C ASP A 97 -10.48 -15.22 -10.03
N LYS A 98 -9.60 -15.09 -9.05
CA LYS A 98 -8.74 -13.91 -8.89
C LYS A 98 -7.27 -14.26 -9.11
N ALA A 99 -6.54 -13.29 -9.66
CA ALA A 99 -5.10 -13.40 -9.88
C ALA A 99 -4.33 -12.40 -9.00
N TRP A 100 -4.72 -12.31 -7.75
CA TRP A 100 -4.04 -11.42 -6.80
C TRP A 100 -2.61 -11.86 -6.56
N SER A 101 -1.69 -10.90 -6.42
CA SER A 101 -0.32 -11.19 -6.06
C SER A 101 -0.22 -11.63 -4.60
N TYR A 102 0.89 -12.25 -4.26
CA TYR A 102 1.15 -12.62 -2.87
C TYR A 102 1.19 -11.37 -1.97
N VAL A 103 1.79 -10.29 -2.44
CA VAL A 103 1.82 -9.02 -1.69
C VAL A 103 0.40 -8.50 -1.45
N ASP A 104 -0.47 -8.54 -2.47
CA ASP A 104 -1.87 -8.16 -2.31
C ASP A 104 -2.55 -8.99 -1.21
N ALA A 105 -2.39 -10.31 -1.28
CA ALA A 105 -3.00 -11.20 -0.31
C ALA A 105 -2.49 -10.95 1.11
N THR A 106 -1.19 -10.70 1.28
CA THR A 106 -0.64 -10.34 2.60
C THR A 106 -1.19 -9.00 3.08
N SER A 107 -1.38 -8.05 2.17
CA SER A 107 -1.99 -6.75 2.51
C SER A 107 -3.43 -6.93 2.99
N PHE A 108 -4.23 -7.74 2.29
CA PHE A 108 -5.61 -8.02 2.69
C PHE A 108 -5.68 -8.69 4.05
N ALA A 109 -4.83 -9.67 4.29
CA ALA A 109 -4.77 -10.39 5.57
C ALA A 109 -4.35 -9.45 6.70
N LEU A 110 -3.35 -8.61 6.47
CA LEU A 110 -2.88 -7.66 7.47
C LEU A 110 -3.96 -6.61 7.79
N MET A 111 -4.62 -6.08 6.77
CA MET A 111 -5.70 -5.13 6.96
C MET A 111 -6.82 -5.72 7.83
N ARG A 112 -7.18 -6.97 7.59
CA ARG A 112 -8.20 -7.64 8.39
C ARG A 112 -7.76 -7.75 9.85
N ARG A 113 -6.54 -8.18 10.10
CA ARG A 113 -6.00 -8.31 11.46
C ARG A 113 -5.96 -6.98 12.19
N GLU A 114 -5.54 -5.92 11.51
CA GLU A 114 -5.42 -4.58 12.07
C GLU A 114 -6.75 -3.82 12.07
N LYS A 115 -7.83 -4.44 11.58
CA LYS A 115 -9.16 -3.84 11.48
C LYS A 115 -9.17 -2.57 10.65
N VAL A 116 -8.50 -2.62 9.51
CA VAL A 116 -8.40 -1.52 8.54
C VAL A 116 -9.23 -1.89 7.32
N GLY A 117 -10.22 -1.10 6.99
CA GLY A 117 -11.12 -1.34 5.87
C GLY A 117 -10.90 -0.42 4.69
N GLU A 118 -9.93 0.48 4.76
CA GLU A 118 -9.68 1.48 3.73
C GLU A 118 -8.22 1.47 3.31
N ALA A 119 -7.96 1.53 1.99
CA ALA A 119 -6.62 1.53 1.43
C ALA A 119 -6.40 2.75 0.55
N PHE A 120 -5.23 3.36 0.67
CA PHE A 120 -4.73 4.35 -0.27
C PHE A 120 -4.02 3.59 -1.38
N THR A 121 -4.67 3.50 -2.53
CA THR A 121 -4.21 2.64 -3.62
C THR A 121 -4.83 3.07 -4.95
N PHE A 122 -4.14 2.77 -6.04
CA PHE A 122 -4.66 2.89 -7.40
C PHE A 122 -4.89 1.54 -8.06
N ASP A 123 -4.74 0.45 -7.28
CA ASP A 123 -4.90 -0.91 -7.75
C ASP A 123 -6.34 -1.39 -7.51
N ARG A 124 -6.99 -1.85 -8.59
CA ARG A 124 -8.37 -2.33 -8.53
C ARG A 124 -8.55 -3.60 -7.72
N ASP A 125 -7.47 -4.33 -7.45
CA ASP A 125 -7.53 -5.55 -6.65
C ASP A 125 -8.13 -5.30 -5.26
N PHE A 126 -7.85 -4.14 -4.68
CA PHE A 126 -8.41 -3.77 -3.38
C PHE A 126 -9.92 -3.56 -3.44
N LEU A 127 -10.44 -2.99 -4.53
CA LEU A 127 -11.88 -2.91 -4.76
C LEU A 127 -12.51 -4.28 -4.92
N GLN A 128 -11.86 -5.16 -5.69
CA GLN A 128 -12.34 -6.54 -5.89
C GLN A 128 -12.43 -7.30 -4.57
N ARG A 129 -11.56 -6.96 -3.62
CA ARG A 129 -11.58 -7.54 -2.28
C ARG A 129 -12.72 -7.01 -1.42
N GLY A 130 -13.39 -5.94 -1.85
CA GLY A 130 -14.49 -5.32 -1.09
C GLY A 130 -14.05 -4.25 -0.11
N LEU A 131 -12.82 -3.74 -0.27
CA LEU A 131 -12.28 -2.69 0.58
C LEU A 131 -12.67 -1.32 0.03
N LEU A 132 -12.75 -0.34 0.92
CA LEU A 132 -12.85 1.05 0.50
C LEU A 132 -11.48 1.50 -0.01
N VAL A 133 -11.47 2.31 -1.06
CA VAL A 133 -10.22 2.82 -1.60
C VAL A 133 -10.25 4.34 -1.67
N ILE A 134 -9.08 4.94 -1.48
CA ILE A 134 -8.88 6.37 -1.64
C ILE A 134 -7.69 6.58 -2.58
N PRO A 135 -7.78 7.44 -3.61
CA PRO A 135 -8.99 8.16 -4.02
C PRO A 135 -10.05 7.20 -4.58
N SER A 136 -11.30 7.63 -4.51
CA SER A 136 -12.38 6.84 -5.13
C SER A 136 -12.12 6.75 -6.64
N PRO A 137 -12.32 5.56 -7.25
CA PRO A 137 -12.14 5.43 -8.70
C PRO A 137 -13.16 6.29 -9.45
N PRO A 138 -12.80 6.76 -10.66
CA PRO A 138 -13.71 7.56 -11.48
C PRO A 138 -14.93 6.78 -11.95
#